data_64d3c7c477fc9e1755f0008f46022d92
#
_entry.id   64d3c7c477fc9e1755f0008f46022d92
#
_cell.length_a   1.000
_cell.length_b   1.000
_cell.length_c   1.000
_cell.angle_alpha   90.00
_cell.angle_beta   90.00
_cell.angle_gamma   90.00
#
_symmetry.space_group_name_H-M   'P 1'
#
loop_
_entity.id
_entity.type
_entity.pdbx_description
1 polymer ?
#
loop_
_entity_poly.entity_id
_entity_poly.type
_entity_poly.pdbx_seq_one_letter_code
_entity_poly.pdbx_strand_id
1 'polypeptide(L)'
;MTKAELVNKIAEKTGVEKLTTLAIIESMMNEIKSSICTNESVFLRGFGTFKAKKRAEKTGRNIKKNTTIIIPAHHIPAFKPAKIFVEETKNNLK
;
A
#
# COMPACT_ATOMS: atom_id res chain seq x y z
N MET A 1 -12.80 -6.34 -3.81
CA MET A 1 -12.02 -7.60 -3.89
C MET A 1 -11.22 -7.79 -2.61
N THR A 2 -11.37 -8.95 -1.99
CA THR A 2 -10.62 -9.30 -0.78
C THR A 2 -9.31 -10.00 -1.12
N LYS A 3 -8.44 -10.18 -0.12
CA LYS A 3 -7.21 -10.96 -0.29
C LYS A 3 -7.53 -12.38 -0.77
N ALA A 4 -8.53 -13.01 -0.19
CA ALA A 4 -8.93 -14.38 -0.58
C ALA A 4 -9.38 -14.44 -2.04
N GLU A 5 -10.15 -13.48 -2.50
CA GLU A 5 -10.58 -13.41 -3.90
C GLU A 5 -9.40 -13.17 -4.84
N LEU A 6 -8.47 -12.33 -4.44
CA LEU A 6 -7.26 -12.06 -5.22
C LEU A 6 -6.40 -13.31 -5.35
N VAL A 7 -6.20 -14.05 -4.24
CA VAL A 7 -5.47 -15.31 -4.23
C VAL A 7 -6.10 -16.32 -5.18
N ASN A 8 -7.43 -16.46 -5.13
CA ASN A 8 -8.15 -17.38 -6.00
C ASN A 8 -7.95 -17.05 -7.48
N LYS A 9 -8.07 -15.76 -7.83
CA LYS A 9 -7.87 -15.31 -9.22
C LYS A 9 -6.46 -15.56 -9.72
N ILE A 10 -5.45 -15.29 -8.90
CA ILE A 10 -4.06 -15.49 -9.27
C ILE A 10 -3.76 -16.99 -9.42
N ALA A 11 -4.24 -17.81 -8.50
CA ALA A 11 -4.07 -19.26 -8.56
C ALA A 11 -4.66 -19.83 -9.84
N GLU A 12 -5.85 -19.39 -10.22
CA GLU A 12 -6.51 -19.83 -11.45
C GLU A 12 -5.73 -19.41 -12.70
N LYS A 13 -5.26 -18.18 -12.74
CA LYS A 13 -4.53 -17.66 -13.91
C LYS A 13 -3.14 -18.25 -14.08
N THR A 14 -2.47 -18.58 -13.00
CA THR A 14 -1.08 -19.06 -13.02
C THR A 14 -0.98 -20.58 -12.97
N GLY A 15 -2.03 -21.25 -12.53
CA GLY A 15 -1.99 -22.69 -12.29
C GLY A 15 -1.25 -23.07 -11.02
N VAL A 16 -0.89 -22.11 -10.19
CA VAL A 16 -0.23 -22.35 -8.90
C VAL A 16 -1.27 -22.71 -7.86
N GLU A 17 -0.97 -23.67 -7.01
CA GLU A 17 -1.85 -24.08 -5.91
C GLU A 17 -2.22 -22.90 -5.01
N LYS A 18 -3.48 -22.86 -4.53
CA LYS A 18 -3.98 -21.75 -3.71
C LYS A 18 -3.15 -21.50 -2.45
N LEU A 19 -2.76 -22.56 -1.74
CA LEU A 19 -1.95 -22.41 -0.52
C LEU A 19 -0.58 -21.81 -0.81
N THR A 20 0.04 -22.23 -1.90
CA THR A 20 1.32 -21.68 -2.35
C THR A 20 1.16 -20.23 -2.78
N THR A 21 0.11 -19.92 -3.51
CA THR A 21 -0.20 -18.54 -3.94
C THR A 21 -0.41 -17.64 -2.73
N LEU A 22 -1.16 -18.09 -1.75
CA LEU A 22 -1.40 -17.34 -0.51
C LEU A 22 -0.08 -17.06 0.21
N ALA A 23 0.79 -18.08 0.34
CA ALA A 23 2.08 -17.92 1.00
C ALA A 23 2.96 -16.88 0.30
N ILE A 24 2.98 -16.88 -1.03
CA ILE A 24 3.76 -15.91 -1.82
C ILE A 24 3.21 -14.50 -1.63
N ILE A 25 1.90 -14.32 -1.72
CA ILE A 25 1.26 -13.01 -1.55
C ILE A 25 1.49 -12.46 -0.14
N GLU A 26 1.33 -13.30 0.88
CA GLU A 26 1.59 -12.92 2.28
C GLU A 26 3.05 -12.51 2.48
N SER A 27 3.97 -13.29 1.93
CA SER A 27 5.40 -12.99 1.99
C SER A 27 5.74 -11.67 1.32
N MET A 28 5.15 -11.41 0.15
CA MET A 28 5.34 -10.16 -0.58
C MET A 28 4.90 -8.95 0.27
N MET A 29 3.71 -9.03 0.86
CA MET A 29 3.21 -7.94 1.70
C MET A 29 4.09 -7.72 2.93
N ASN A 30 4.56 -8.79 3.55
CA ASN A 30 5.42 -8.70 4.72
C ASN A 30 6.79 -8.10 4.38
N GLU A 31 7.35 -8.45 3.23
CA GLU A 31 8.62 -7.87 2.76
C GLU A 31 8.48 -6.37 2.48
N ILE A 32 7.36 -5.97 1.86
CA ILE A 32 7.08 -4.55 1.60
C ILE A 32 6.95 -3.80 2.92
N LYS A 33 6.21 -4.34 3.89
CA LYS A 33 6.08 -3.73 5.23
C LYS A 33 7.43 -3.54 5.92
N SER A 34 8.24 -4.58 5.93
CA SER A 34 9.57 -4.54 6.55
C SER A 34 10.47 -3.50 5.91
N SER A 35 10.44 -3.45 4.60
CA SER A 35 11.25 -2.50 3.82
C SER A 35 10.86 -1.05 4.15
N ILE A 36 9.57 -0.76 4.18
CA ILE A 36 9.07 0.59 4.50
C ILE A 36 9.40 0.97 5.93
N CYS A 37 9.32 0.03 6.87
CA CYS A 37 9.66 0.29 8.27
C CYS A 37 11.13 0.66 8.47
N THR A 38 12.00 0.33 7.54
CA THR A 38 13.41 0.73 7.55
C THR A 38 13.69 1.88 6.58
N ASN A 39 12.65 2.55 6.12
CA ASN A 39 12.72 3.68 5.18
C ASN A 39 13.34 3.31 3.83
N GLU A 40 13.12 2.09 3.40
CA GLU A 40 13.59 1.59 2.12
C GLU A 40 12.41 1.44 1.17
N SER A 41 12.44 2.16 0.06
CA SER A 41 11.36 2.13 -0.93
C SER A 41 11.39 0.84 -1.75
N VAL A 42 10.21 0.37 -2.14
CA VAL A 42 10.06 -0.81 -3.01
C VAL A 42 9.51 -0.35 -4.35
N PHE A 43 10.30 -0.53 -5.40
CA PHE A 43 9.95 -0.11 -6.76
C PHE A 43 9.44 -1.32 -7.56
N LEU A 44 8.18 -1.26 -7.97
CA LEU A 44 7.57 -2.30 -8.79
C LEU A 44 7.28 -1.70 -10.16
N ARG A 45 8.17 -1.99 -11.10
CA ARG A 45 8.13 -1.42 -12.44
C ARG A 45 6.78 -1.64 -13.13
N GLY A 46 6.20 -0.56 -13.65
CA GLY A 46 4.91 -0.62 -14.31
C GLY A 46 3.70 -0.61 -13.37
N PHE A 47 3.92 -0.82 -12.08
CA PHE A 47 2.87 -0.83 -11.07
C PHE A 47 2.93 0.41 -10.19
N GLY A 48 4.03 0.61 -9.50
CA GLY A 48 4.21 1.77 -8.64
C GLY A 48 5.32 1.59 -7.63
N THR A 49 5.39 2.52 -6.70
CA THR A 49 6.40 2.54 -5.65
C THR A 49 5.74 2.61 -4.29
N PHE A 50 6.12 1.70 -3.40
CA PHE A 50 5.77 1.77 -1.98
C PHE A 50 6.90 2.47 -1.25
N LYS A 51 6.56 3.47 -0.43
CA LYS A 51 7.55 4.27 0.28
C LYS A 51 7.03 4.79 1.60
N ALA A 52 7.93 5.21 2.46
CA ALA A 52 7.57 5.96 3.66
C ALA A 52 7.44 7.43 3.29
N LYS A 53 6.36 8.07 3.70
CA LYS A 53 6.13 9.50 3.48
C LYS A 53 6.12 10.21 4.81
N LYS A 54 6.89 11.27 4.92
CA LYS A 54 6.92 12.09 6.14
C LYS A 54 5.71 13.00 6.19
N ARG A 55 5.01 12.95 7.31
CA ARG A 55 3.93 13.89 7.63
C ARG A 55 4.44 14.90 8.64
N ALA A 56 4.28 16.18 8.33
CA ALA A 56 4.66 17.26 9.24
C ALA A 56 3.79 17.27 10.49
N GLU A 57 4.31 17.89 11.55
CA GLU A 57 3.54 18.14 12.76
C GLU A 57 2.26 18.88 12.40
N LYS A 58 1.16 18.46 12.98
CA LYS A 58 -0.15 19.02 12.70
C LYS A 58 -0.88 19.32 14.00
N THR A 59 -1.58 20.46 14.02
CA THR A 59 -2.45 20.83 15.14
C THR A 59 -3.88 20.40 14.81
N GLY A 60 -4.46 19.57 15.68
CA GLY A 60 -5.84 19.16 15.57
C GLY A 60 -6.64 19.68 16.76
N ARG A 61 -7.94 19.63 16.68
CA ARG A 61 -8.84 20.05 17.76
C ARG A 61 -9.74 18.89 18.18
N ASN A 62 -9.76 18.63 19.48
CA ASN A 62 -10.69 17.65 20.03
C ASN A 62 -12.02 18.35 20.32
N ILE A 63 -13.03 18.09 19.50
CA ILE A 63 -14.33 18.74 19.59
C ILE A 63 -15.04 18.45 20.91
N LYS A 64 -14.92 17.22 21.43
CA LYS A 64 -15.58 16.81 22.68
C LYS A 64 -15.00 17.49 23.90
N LYS A 65 -13.69 17.66 23.97
CA LYS A 65 -13.00 18.27 25.10
C LYS A 65 -12.66 19.74 24.90
N ASN A 66 -12.90 20.25 23.68
CA ASN A 66 -12.58 21.61 23.28
C ASN A 66 -11.10 21.97 23.55
N THR A 67 -10.21 21.00 23.35
CA THR A 67 -8.78 21.15 23.56
C THR A 67 -8.03 21.00 22.23
N THR A 68 -6.84 21.62 22.18
CA THR A 68 -5.94 21.50 21.04
C THR A 68 -5.08 20.26 21.21
N ILE A 69 -4.99 19.44 20.16
CA ILE A 69 -4.15 18.25 20.13
C ILE A 69 -3.02 18.49 19.14
N ILE A 70 -1.80 18.19 19.57
CA ILE A 70 -0.64 18.25 18.70
C ILE A 70 -0.34 16.86 18.20
N ILE A 71 -0.37 16.68 16.87
CA ILE A 71 0.00 15.42 16.23
C ILE A 71 1.45 15.59 15.78
N PRO A 72 2.41 14.85 16.39
CA PRO A 72 3.82 15.03 16.05
C PRO A 72 4.12 14.58 14.62
N ALA A 73 5.22 15.08 14.09
CA ALA A 73 5.71 14.62 12.78
C ALA A 73 5.98 13.11 12.84
N HIS A 74 5.59 12.40 11.78
CA HIS A 74 5.73 10.95 11.72
C HIS A 74 5.80 10.49 10.28
N HIS A 75 6.12 9.22 10.08
CA HIS A 75 6.14 8.61 8.75
C HIS A 75 4.95 7.67 8.59
N ILE A 76 4.37 7.66 7.41
CA ILE A 76 3.29 6.75 7.04
C ILE A 76 3.68 5.98 5.78
N PRO A 77 3.14 4.77 5.60
CA PRO A 77 3.32 4.09 4.31
C PRO A 77 2.50 4.80 3.24
N ALA A 78 3.04 4.89 2.03
CA ALA A 78 2.37 5.50 0.89
C ALA A 78 2.66 4.69 -0.37
N PHE A 79 1.70 4.70 -1.28
CA PHE A 79 1.84 4.08 -2.58
C PHE A 79 1.69 5.14 -3.67
N LYS A 80 2.71 5.26 -4.54
CA LYS A 80 2.65 6.13 -5.70
C LYS A 80 2.53 5.26 -6.94
N PRO A 81 1.37 5.26 -7.62
CA PRO A 81 1.21 4.44 -8.83
C PRO A 81 2.14 4.89 -9.95
N ALA A 82 2.57 3.94 -10.77
CA ALA A 82 3.37 4.23 -11.95
C ALA A 82 2.52 5.01 -12.96
N LYS A 83 3.19 5.84 -13.77
CA LYS A 83 2.50 6.65 -14.77
C LYS A 83 1.64 5.82 -15.72
N ILE A 84 2.15 4.67 -16.16
CA ILE A 84 1.42 3.76 -17.04
C ILE A 84 0.14 3.23 -16.38
N PHE A 85 0.19 2.95 -15.08
CA PHE A 85 -0.97 2.50 -14.30
C PHE A 85 -2.02 3.63 -14.22
N VAL A 86 -1.58 4.85 -13.96
CA VAL A 86 -2.46 6.02 -13.90
C VAL A 86 -3.17 6.22 -15.24
N GLU A 87 -2.44 6.14 -16.35
CA GLU A 87 -3.00 6.31 -17.69
C GLU A 87 -4.00 5.21 -18.04
N GLU A 88 -3.70 3.97 -17.72
CA GLU A 88 -4.62 2.84 -17.93
C GLU A 88 -5.92 3.04 -17.17
N THR A 89 -5.83 3.50 -15.93
CA THR A 89 -6.99 3.78 -15.10
C THR A 89 -7.87 4.86 -15.71
N LYS A 90 -7.26 5.97 -16.15
CA LYS A 90 -7.98 7.07 -16.78
C LYS A 90 -8.69 6.64 -18.05
N ASN A 91 -8.04 5.81 -18.85
CA ASN A 91 -8.59 5.36 -20.13
C ASN A 91 -9.76 4.38 -19.94
N ASN A 92 -9.76 3.61 -18.86
CA ASN A 92 -10.79 2.61 -18.59
C ASN A 92 -11.96 3.12 -17.74
N LEU A 93 -11.73 4.17 -16.95
CA LEU A 93 -12.75 4.77 -16.08
C LEU A 93 -13.06 6.20 -16.55
N LYS A 94 -13.83 6.31 -17.61
CA LYS A 94 -14.25 7.62 -18.13
C LYS A 94 -15.58 8.06 -17.58
#